data_63728efe2ff094cc4f2ddda24cb55994
#
_entry.id   63728efe2ff094cc4f2ddda24cb55994
#
_cell.length_a   1.000
_cell.length_b   1.000
_cell.length_c   1.000
_cell.angle_alpha   90.00
_cell.angle_beta   90.00
_cell.angle_gamma   90.00
#
_symmetry.space_group_name_H-M   'P 1'
#
loop_
_entity.id
_entity.type
_entity.pdbx_description
1 polymer ?
#
loop_
_entity_poly.entity_id
_entity_poly.type
_entity_poly.pdbx_seq_one_letter_code
_entity_poly.pdbx_strand_id
1 'polypeptide(L)'
;MLPVFGFDDAPHGHAQVLLENVRVPKENILLGEGRGFEIAQGRLGPGRIHHCMRTIGKAEEALEKMVRRLSSRTAFGRKIIEFSIWEQRIAEARTDIEMNRLLCLKAADMMDKVGNKTAQLEIAMIKVAAPNMALRIIDQAIQAFGGAGVSDDAGLARDYASMRTMRLADGPDEVHNRAIARLELRKYANSPSH
;
A
#
# COMPACT_ATOMS: atom_id res chain seq x y z
N MET A 1 10.32 -2.20 -21.47
CA MET A 1 10.17 -2.25 -20.01
C MET A 1 10.57 -0.88 -19.44
N LEU A 2 9.87 -0.41 -18.44
CA LEU A 2 10.10 0.87 -17.78
C LEU A 2 10.58 0.58 -16.34
N PRO A 3 11.82 0.92 -15.98
CA PRO A 3 12.30 0.70 -14.61
C PRO A 3 11.60 1.66 -13.62
N VAL A 4 11.36 1.17 -12.40
CA VAL A 4 10.81 1.94 -11.30
C VAL A 4 11.90 2.09 -10.25
N PHE A 5 12.36 3.29 -9.98
CA PHE A 5 13.53 3.57 -9.14
C PHE A 5 14.79 2.75 -9.53
N GLY A 6 14.96 2.48 -10.82
CA GLY A 6 16.05 1.64 -11.34
C GLY A 6 15.81 0.13 -11.27
N PHE A 7 14.73 -0.33 -10.62
CA PHE A 7 14.32 -1.73 -10.58
C PHE A 7 13.41 -2.07 -11.76
N ASP A 8 13.57 -3.26 -12.34
CA ASP A 8 12.72 -3.78 -13.43
C ASP A 8 11.36 -4.32 -12.95
N ASP A 9 11.20 -4.47 -11.64
CA ASP A 9 10.01 -5.00 -10.97
C ASP A 9 9.60 -6.41 -11.47
N ALA A 10 10.60 -7.21 -11.85
CA ALA A 10 10.37 -8.60 -12.29
C ALA A 10 9.70 -9.44 -11.17
N PRO A 11 8.81 -10.38 -11.53
CA PRO A 11 8.44 -10.82 -12.89
C PRO A 11 7.33 -9.98 -13.53
N HIS A 12 6.70 -9.06 -12.82
CA HIS A 12 5.55 -8.28 -13.31
C HIS A 12 5.99 -7.18 -14.28
N GLY A 13 6.87 -6.30 -13.83
CA GLY A 13 7.40 -5.19 -14.59
C GLY A 13 6.36 -4.16 -15.02
N HIS A 14 6.85 -3.08 -15.63
CA HIS A 14 6.03 -2.04 -16.25
C HIS A 14 6.50 -1.85 -17.69
N ALA A 15 5.56 -1.73 -18.62
CA ALA A 15 5.89 -1.60 -20.03
C ALA A 15 5.00 -0.55 -20.71
N GLN A 16 5.54 0.09 -21.73
CA GLN A 16 4.71 0.75 -22.73
C GLN A 16 4.16 -0.30 -23.69
N VAL A 17 2.85 -0.29 -23.90
CA VAL A 17 2.15 -1.20 -24.80
C VAL A 17 1.60 -0.43 -25.97
N LEU A 18 1.91 -0.88 -27.20
CA LEU A 18 1.35 -0.35 -28.44
C LEU A 18 0.41 -1.39 -29.01
N LEU A 19 -0.79 -0.93 -29.39
CA LEU A 19 -1.81 -1.75 -30.03
C LEU A 19 -2.01 -1.24 -31.46
N GLU A 20 -1.50 -1.96 -32.46
CA GLU A 20 -1.56 -1.54 -33.85
C GLU A 20 -2.47 -2.48 -34.64
N ASN A 21 -3.63 -2.00 -35.10
CA ASN A 21 -4.59 -2.76 -35.91
C ASN A 21 -4.96 -4.13 -35.31
N VAL A 22 -4.99 -4.26 -33.99
CA VAL A 22 -5.37 -5.50 -33.32
C VAL A 22 -6.84 -5.81 -33.56
N ARG A 23 -7.12 -6.97 -34.14
CA ARG A 23 -8.47 -7.45 -34.40
C ARG A 23 -8.81 -8.56 -33.42
N VAL A 24 -9.98 -8.49 -32.81
CA VAL A 24 -10.50 -9.50 -31.88
C VAL A 24 -11.94 -9.86 -32.29
N PRO A 25 -12.41 -11.07 -31.99
CA PRO A 25 -13.81 -11.44 -32.18
C PRO A 25 -14.75 -10.50 -31.43
N LYS A 26 -15.90 -10.21 -31.99
CA LYS A 26 -16.91 -9.29 -31.40
C LYS A 26 -17.42 -9.79 -30.05
N GLU A 27 -17.52 -11.10 -29.90
CA GLU A 27 -17.95 -11.77 -28.66
C GLU A 27 -16.96 -11.63 -27.49
N ASN A 28 -15.72 -11.19 -27.74
CA ASN A 28 -14.74 -10.89 -26.70
C ASN A 28 -15.04 -9.60 -25.93
N ILE A 29 -16.04 -8.82 -26.38
CA ILE A 29 -16.45 -7.61 -25.67
C ILE A 29 -17.14 -7.97 -24.35
N LEU A 30 -16.64 -7.43 -23.25
CA LEU A 30 -17.21 -7.63 -21.93
C LEU A 30 -18.22 -6.53 -21.62
N LEU A 31 -19.41 -6.90 -21.10
CA LEU A 31 -20.50 -5.99 -20.72
C LEU A 31 -21.06 -5.09 -21.83
N GLY A 32 -20.36 -4.90 -22.94
CA GLY A 32 -20.74 -4.02 -24.03
C GLY A 32 -19.83 -2.81 -24.23
N GLU A 33 -20.06 -2.07 -25.31
CA GLU A 33 -19.24 -0.91 -25.70
C GLU A 33 -19.33 0.22 -24.67
N GLY A 34 -18.21 0.92 -24.44
CA GLY A 34 -18.12 2.05 -23.54
C GLY A 34 -18.08 1.71 -22.04
N ARG A 35 -18.16 0.43 -21.65
CA ARG A 35 -18.26 0.00 -20.24
C ARG A 35 -16.93 -0.41 -19.61
N GLY A 36 -15.80 -0.15 -20.25
CA GLY A 36 -14.47 -0.53 -19.76
C GLY A 36 -14.13 0.01 -18.37
N PHE A 37 -14.53 1.24 -18.04
CA PHE A 37 -14.30 1.82 -16.72
C PHE A 37 -15.10 1.09 -15.63
N GLU A 38 -16.33 0.69 -15.89
CA GLU A 38 -17.16 -0.10 -14.97
C GLU A 38 -16.52 -1.45 -14.67
N ILE A 39 -16.02 -2.14 -15.70
CA ILE A 39 -15.29 -3.40 -15.57
C ILE A 39 -14.06 -3.20 -14.69
N ALA A 40 -13.26 -2.16 -14.96
CA ALA A 40 -12.07 -1.84 -14.18
C ALA A 40 -12.42 -1.60 -12.69
N GLN A 41 -13.45 -0.83 -12.39
CA GLN A 41 -13.85 -0.55 -11.00
C GLN A 41 -14.35 -1.79 -10.26
N GLY A 42 -15.07 -2.68 -10.92
CA GLY A 42 -15.52 -3.95 -10.36
C GLY A 42 -14.33 -4.83 -9.91
N ARG A 43 -13.26 -4.84 -10.70
CA ARG A 43 -12.04 -5.61 -10.41
C ARG A 43 -11.14 -4.93 -9.38
N LEU A 44 -11.03 -3.59 -9.42
CA LEU A 44 -10.07 -2.84 -8.61
C LEU A 44 -10.43 -2.81 -7.11
N GLY A 45 -11.71 -2.91 -6.73
CA GLY A 45 -12.12 -2.92 -5.34
C GLY A 45 -11.46 -4.03 -4.52
N PRO A 46 -11.67 -5.31 -4.87
CA PRO A 46 -10.97 -6.44 -4.24
C PRO A 46 -9.45 -6.35 -4.39
N GLY A 47 -8.96 -5.92 -5.54
CA GLY A 47 -7.53 -5.73 -5.80
C GLY A 47 -6.86 -4.76 -4.81
N ARG A 48 -7.54 -3.67 -4.45
CA ARG A 48 -7.04 -2.69 -3.47
C ARG A 48 -6.84 -3.30 -2.09
N ILE A 49 -7.76 -4.11 -1.60
CA ILE A 49 -7.62 -4.80 -0.31
C ILE A 49 -6.46 -5.79 -0.34
N HIS A 50 -6.34 -6.58 -1.42
CA HIS A 50 -5.23 -7.49 -1.62
C HIS A 50 -3.87 -6.74 -1.62
N HIS A 51 -3.77 -5.60 -2.30
CA HIS A 51 -2.58 -4.76 -2.25
C HIS A 51 -2.28 -4.28 -0.82
N CYS A 52 -3.28 -3.82 -0.08
CA CYS A 52 -3.09 -3.33 1.27
C CYS A 52 -2.62 -4.43 2.22
N MET A 53 -3.16 -5.64 2.14
CA MET A 53 -2.71 -6.74 2.99
C MET A 53 -1.26 -7.16 2.69
N ARG A 54 -0.86 -7.22 1.42
CA ARG A 54 0.55 -7.45 1.05
C ARG A 54 1.47 -6.33 1.53
N THR A 55 1.01 -5.08 1.46
CA THR A 55 1.73 -3.91 1.96
C THR A 55 1.97 -4.01 3.47
N ILE A 56 0.96 -4.45 4.22
CA ILE A 56 1.08 -4.72 5.66
C ILE A 56 2.12 -5.83 5.92
N GLY A 57 2.12 -6.89 5.11
CA GLY A 57 3.13 -7.95 5.19
C GLY A 57 4.56 -7.44 4.94
N LYS A 58 4.73 -6.50 4.01
CA LYS A 58 6.05 -5.86 3.79
C LYS A 58 6.48 -4.96 4.94
N ALA A 59 5.55 -4.27 5.57
CA ALA A 59 5.87 -3.50 6.80
C ALA A 59 6.26 -4.41 7.96
N GLU A 60 5.60 -5.56 8.10
CA GLU A 60 5.95 -6.59 9.10
C GLU A 60 7.37 -7.13 8.89
N GLU A 61 7.71 -7.51 7.65
CA GLU A 61 9.05 -7.96 7.28
C GLU A 61 10.12 -6.89 7.57
N ALA A 62 9.84 -5.64 7.24
CA ALA A 62 10.75 -4.52 7.49
C ALA A 62 10.96 -4.28 8.99
N LEU A 63 9.91 -4.36 9.79
CA LEU A 63 9.99 -4.26 11.26
C LEU A 63 10.84 -5.40 11.83
N GLU A 64 10.63 -6.64 11.39
CA GLU A 64 11.43 -7.79 11.82
C GLU A 64 12.92 -7.60 11.50
N LYS A 65 13.24 -7.22 10.26
CA LYS A 65 14.61 -6.91 9.82
C LYS A 65 15.23 -5.81 10.70
N MET A 66 14.48 -4.73 10.94
CA MET A 66 14.90 -3.61 11.76
C MET A 66 15.25 -4.06 13.19
N VAL A 67 14.37 -4.79 13.86
CA VAL A 67 14.57 -5.28 15.22
C VAL A 67 15.79 -6.20 15.31
N ARG A 68 15.91 -7.17 14.40
CA ARG A 68 17.06 -8.09 14.32
C ARG A 68 18.37 -7.32 14.14
N ARG A 69 18.40 -6.32 13.24
CA ARG A 69 19.58 -5.48 13.00
C ARG A 69 19.99 -4.70 14.23
N LEU A 70 19.05 -4.02 14.86
CA LEU A 70 19.29 -3.19 16.05
C LEU A 70 19.78 -4.01 17.23
N SER A 71 19.27 -5.23 17.41
CA SER A 71 19.64 -6.14 18.49
C SER A 71 20.98 -6.84 18.28
N SER A 72 21.44 -6.99 17.04
CA SER A 72 22.71 -7.66 16.72
C SER A 72 23.89 -6.70 16.53
N ARG A 73 23.66 -5.51 15.98
CA ARG A 73 24.71 -4.55 15.62
C ARG A 73 25.22 -3.79 16.86
N THR A 74 26.54 -3.78 17.04
CA THR A 74 27.24 -2.97 18.04
C THR A 74 27.89 -1.76 17.33
N ALA A 75 27.72 -0.57 17.90
CA ALA A 75 28.42 0.65 17.53
C ALA A 75 28.62 1.52 18.78
N PHE A 76 29.72 2.24 18.82
CA PHE A 76 30.05 3.09 19.97
C PHE A 76 30.03 2.34 21.33
N GLY A 77 30.52 1.07 21.33
CA GLY A 77 30.65 0.24 22.52
C GLY A 77 29.37 -0.41 23.07
N ARG A 78 28.20 -0.21 22.40
CA ARG A 78 26.92 -0.82 22.80
C ARG A 78 26.06 -1.22 21.60
N LYS A 79 25.03 -2.02 21.83
CA LYS A 79 24.10 -2.40 20.80
C LYS A 79 23.24 -1.20 20.34
N ILE A 80 22.90 -1.12 19.06
CA ILE A 80 22.14 0.00 18.52
C ILE A 80 20.76 0.13 19.19
N ILE A 81 20.12 -0.99 19.56
CA ILE A 81 18.82 -0.97 20.25
C ILE A 81 18.84 -0.21 21.59
N GLU A 82 20.00 -0.10 22.24
CA GLU A 82 20.17 0.60 23.51
C GLU A 82 20.11 2.14 23.39
N PHE A 83 19.98 2.66 22.18
CA PHE A 83 19.70 4.07 21.93
C PHE A 83 18.18 4.29 21.91
N SER A 84 17.64 4.99 22.89
CA SER A 84 16.21 5.08 23.25
C SER A 84 15.23 5.39 22.12
N ILE A 85 15.65 6.13 21.07
CA ILE A 85 14.80 6.44 19.93
C ILE A 85 14.29 5.20 19.18
N TRP A 86 15.03 4.10 19.23
CA TRP A 86 14.65 2.88 18.53
C TRP A 86 13.51 2.13 19.21
N GLU A 87 13.45 2.17 20.54
CA GLU A 87 12.33 1.59 21.28
C GLU A 87 11.01 2.26 20.90
N GLN A 88 11.00 3.59 20.84
CA GLN A 88 9.84 4.34 20.40
C GLN A 88 9.43 3.96 18.96
N ARG A 89 10.38 3.95 18.03
CA ARG A 89 10.10 3.61 16.60
C ARG A 89 9.56 2.19 16.45
N ILE A 90 10.06 1.22 17.19
CA ILE A 90 9.56 -0.16 17.19
C ILE A 90 8.13 -0.22 17.73
N ALA A 91 7.85 0.48 18.83
CA ALA A 91 6.50 0.52 19.42
C ALA A 91 5.48 1.17 18.47
N GLU A 92 5.83 2.31 17.88
CA GLU A 92 5.01 3.00 16.89
C GLU A 92 4.76 2.11 15.65
N ALA A 93 5.81 1.48 15.11
CA ALA A 93 5.69 0.60 13.96
C ALA A 93 4.75 -0.59 14.23
N ARG A 94 4.88 -1.23 15.41
CA ARG A 94 3.98 -2.33 15.79
C ARG A 94 2.53 -1.86 15.90
N THR A 95 2.30 -0.74 16.56
CA THR A 95 0.96 -0.16 16.72
C THR A 95 0.34 0.17 15.36
N ASP A 96 1.09 0.82 14.50
CA ASP A 96 0.65 1.21 13.16
C ASP A 96 0.30 0.00 12.27
N ILE A 97 1.09 -1.06 12.34
CA ILE A 97 0.82 -2.31 11.61
C ILE A 97 -0.52 -2.90 12.06
N GLU A 98 -0.76 -3.00 13.37
CA GLU A 98 -2.02 -3.57 13.88
C GLU A 98 -3.23 -2.70 13.56
N MET A 99 -3.14 -1.38 13.67
CA MET A 99 -4.21 -0.47 13.25
C MET A 99 -4.56 -0.64 11.78
N ASN A 100 -3.56 -0.72 10.90
CA ASN A 100 -3.78 -0.92 9.47
C ASN A 100 -4.32 -2.31 9.15
N ARG A 101 -3.87 -3.34 9.86
CA ARG A 101 -4.40 -4.71 9.71
C ARG A 101 -5.89 -4.77 10.06
N LEU A 102 -6.28 -4.19 11.19
CA LEU A 102 -7.68 -4.12 11.60
C LEU A 102 -8.54 -3.35 10.60
N LEU A 103 -8.04 -2.23 10.07
CA LEU A 103 -8.75 -1.47 9.05
C LEU A 103 -8.88 -2.27 7.74
N CYS A 104 -7.86 -3.03 7.34
CA CYS A 104 -7.91 -3.90 6.17
C CYS A 104 -8.93 -5.04 6.34
N LEU A 105 -8.93 -5.68 7.50
CA LEU A 105 -9.90 -6.71 7.84
C LEU A 105 -11.33 -6.16 7.89
N LYS A 106 -11.53 -4.95 8.45
CA LYS A 106 -12.82 -4.27 8.41
C LYS A 106 -13.28 -4.02 6.98
N ALA A 107 -12.39 -3.58 6.10
CA ALA A 107 -12.74 -3.35 4.70
C ALA A 107 -13.13 -4.64 3.99
N ALA A 108 -12.44 -5.75 4.27
CA ALA A 108 -12.76 -7.07 3.73
C ALA A 108 -14.14 -7.57 4.26
N ASP A 109 -14.38 -7.49 5.55
CA ASP A 109 -15.65 -7.86 6.18
C ASP A 109 -16.83 -7.05 5.61
N MET A 110 -16.65 -5.75 5.42
CA MET A 110 -17.65 -4.89 4.78
C MET A 110 -17.91 -5.31 3.33
N MET A 111 -16.87 -5.68 2.58
CA MET A 111 -17.07 -6.18 1.21
C MET A 111 -17.87 -7.48 1.18
N ASP A 112 -17.62 -8.40 2.10
CA ASP A 112 -18.35 -9.67 2.20
C ASP A 112 -19.82 -9.44 2.57
N LYS A 113 -20.10 -8.52 3.49
CA LYS A 113 -21.45 -8.26 4.00
C LYS A 113 -22.33 -7.41 3.10
N VAL A 114 -21.75 -6.34 2.53
CA VAL A 114 -22.54 -5.30 1.81
C VAL A 114 -22.04 -5.02 0.39
N GLY A 115 -21.01 -5.72 -0.05
CA GLY A 115 -20.45 -5.63 -1.39
C GLY A 115 -19.51 -4.43 -1.59
N ASN A 116 -18.72 -4.53 -2.64
CA ASN A 116 -17.65 -3.59 -3.00
C ASN A 116 -18.13 -2.13 -3.12
N LYS A 117 -19.31 -1.91 -3.70
CA LYS A 117 -19.84 -0.57 -3.93
C LYS A 117 -20.17 0.15 -2.62
N THR A 118 -20.66 -0.55 -1.62
CA THR A 118 -21.02 0.02 -0.32
C THR A 118 -19.79 0.19 0.59
N ALA A 119 -18.81 -0.71 0.48
CA ALA A 119 -17.56 -0.68 1.25
C ALA A 119 -16.52 0.34 0.76
N GLN A 120 -16.91 1.28 -0.13
CA GLN A 120 -15.99 2.23 -0.75
C GLN A 120 -15.21 3.08 0.26
N LEU A 121 -15.82 3.44 1.40
CA LEU A 121 -15.18 4.26 2.43
C LEU A 121 -14.01 3.51 3.06
N GLU A 122 -14.23 2.29 3.50
CA GLU A 122 -13.22 1.45 4.15
C GLU A 122 -12.09 1.11 3.18
N ILE A 123 -12.43 0.79 1.93
CA ILE A 123 -11.46 0.51 0.86
C ILE A 123 -10.60 1.74 0.59
N ALA A 124 -11.19 2.93 0.50
CA ALA A 124 -10.44 4.16 0.25
C ALA A 124 -9.51 4.51 1.43
N MET A 125 -10.00 4.37 2.67
CA MET A 125 -9.20 4.65 3.87
C MET A 125 -7.97 3.75 3.95
N ILE A 126 -8.14 2.43 3.81
CA ILE A 126 -7.00 1.51 3.91
C ILE A 126 -6.02 1.69 2.75
N LYS A 127 -6.50 2.03 1.56
CA LYS A 127 -5.66 2.25 0.38
C LYS A 127 -4.72 3.46 0.53
N VAL A 128 -5.10 4.46 1.32
CA VAL A 128 -4.23 5.57 1.71
C VAL A 128 -3.34 5.18 2.89
N ALA A 129 -3.91 4.59 3.92
CA ALA A 129 -3.22 4.34 5.19
C ALA A 129 -2.08 3.33 5.06
N ALA A 130 -2.33 2.17 4.45
CA ALA A 130 -1.36 1.07 4.43
C ALA A 130 -0.05 1.41 3.69
N PRO A 131 -0.04 1.99 2.47
CA PRO A 131 1.21 2.31 1.80
C PRO A 131 2.01 3.41 2.51
N ASN A 132 1.34 4.39 3.10
CA ASN A 132 2.00 5.46 3.85
C ASN A 132 2.64 4.91 5.14
N MET A 133 1.97 4.02 5.85
CA MET A 133 2.51 3.31 7.01
C MET A 133 3.72 2.46 6.64
N ALA A 134 3.62 1.66 5.58
CA ALA A 134 4.71 0.78 5.16
C ALA A 134 5.96 1.56 4.74
N LEU A 135 5.81 2.64 3.98
CA LEU A 135 6.94 3.50 3.59
C LEU A 135 7.67 4.05 4.82
N ARG A 136 6.93 4.52 5.83
CA ARG A 136 7.53 5.04 7.07
C ARG A 136 8.34 3.96 7.80
N ILE A 137 7.81 2.75 7.91
CA ILE A 137 8.48 1.64 8.61
C ILE A 137 9.70 1.17 7.82
N ILE A 138 9.59 1.03 6.49
CA ILE A 138 10.71 0.63 5.65
C ILE A 138 11.82 1.68 5.68
N ASP A 139 11.50 2.98 5.65
CA ASP A 139 12.47 4.06 5.78
C ASP A 139 13.23 3.99 7.10
N GLN A 140 12.53 3.73 8.21
CA GLN A 140 13.16 3.52 9.50
C GLN A 140 14.05 2.27 9.53
N ALA A 141 13.66 1.20 8.86
CA ALA A 141 14.46 0.00 8.71
C ALA A 141 15.75 0.27 7.90
N ILE A 142 15.64 1.01 6.78
CA ILE A 142 16.80 1.47 6.01
C ILE A 142 17.76 2.25 6.90
N GLN A 143 17.24 3.17 7.69
CA GLN A 143 18.05 3.97 8.63
C GLN A 143 18.77 3.08 9.66
N ALA A 144 18.11 2.05 10.19
CA ALA A 144 18.71 1.09 11.13
C ALA A 144 19.85 0.26 10.51
N PHE A 145 19.74 -0.03 9.22
CA PHE A 145 20.78 -0.76 8.45
C PHE A 145 21.95 0.14 8.04
N GLY A 146 21.75 1.46 7.95
CA GLY A 146 22.74 2.40 7.43
C GLY A 146 23.02 2.13 5.94
N GLY A 147 24.29 2.23 5.51
CA GLY A 147 24.65 2.01 4.10
C GLY A 147 24.16 0.69 3.49
N ALA A 148 24.12 -0.40 4.27
CA ALA A 148 23.54 -1.66 3.80
C ALA A 148 22.04 -1.58 3.50
N GLY A 149 21.31 -0.67 4.15
CA GLY A 149 19.87 -0.48 3.93
C GLY A 149 19.51 0.09 2.57
N VAL A 150 20.40 0.85 1.96
CA VAL A 150 20.24 1.41 0.61
C VAL A 150 20.85 0.55 -0.49
N SER A 151 21.56 -0.52 -0.11
CA SER A 151 22.09 -1.53 -1.04
C SER A 151 21.07 -2.65 -1.29
N ASP A 152 21.39 -3.51 -2.25
CA ASP A 152 20.56 -4.70 -2.55
C ASP A 152 20.64 -5.79 -1.46
N ASP A 153 21.65 -5.75 -0.58
CA ASP A 153 21.91 -6.80 0.42
C ASP A 153 20.73 -6.98 1.40
N ALA A 154 20.09 -5.87 1.82
CA ALA A 154 18.99 -5.90 2.77
C ALA A 154 17.62 -6.06 2.09
N GLY A 155 17.51 -5.77 0.78
CA GLY A 155 16.27 -5.75 0.00
C GLY A 155 15.31 -4.60 0.36
N LEU A 156 15.65 -3.76 1.35
CA LEU A 156 14.79 -2.69 1.86
C LEU A 156 14.60 -1.55 0.84
N ALA A 157 15.63 -1.22 0.06
CA ALA A 157 15.53 -0.20 -0.98
C ALA A 157 14.53 -0.60 -2.08
N ARG A 158 14.55 -1.88 -2.49
CA ARG A 158 13.56 -2.44 -3.43
C ARG A 158 12.15 -2.43 -2.83
N ASP A 159 12.01 -2.82 -1.57
CA ASP A 159 10.73 -2.80 -0.86
C ASP A 159 10.19 -1.37 -0.75
N TYR A 160 11.04 -0.37 -0.47
CA TYR A 160 10.67 1.05 -0.46
C TYR A 160 10.16 1.50 -1.83
N ALA A 161 10.89 1.21 -2.90
CA ALA A 161 10.51 1.55 -4.27
C ALA A 161 9.14 0.93 -4.63
N SER A 162 8.95 -0.37 -4.34
CA SER A 162 7.70 -1.08 -4.58
C SER A 162 6.54 -0.49 -3.77
N MET A 163 6.72 -0.22 -2.48
CA MET A 163 5.66 0.36 -1.64
C MET A 163 5.34 1.80 -2.02
N ARG A 164 6.33 2.56 -2.56
CA ARG A 164 6.07 3.90 -3.09
C ARG A 164 5.11 3.87 -4.27
N THR A 165 5.19 2.86 -5.12
CA THR A 165 4.25 2.70 -6.25
C THR A 165 2.83 2.42 -5.80
N MET A 166 2.64 1.78 -4.63
CA MET A 166 1.31 1.50 -4.08
C MET A 166 0.50 2.75 -3.73
N ARG A 167 1.14 3.90 -3.57
CA ARG A 167 0.44 5.19 -3.41
C ARG A 167 -0.13 5.74 -4.71
N LEU A 168 0.23 5.16 -5.84
CA LEU A 168 -0.20 5.55 -7.19
C LEU A 168 -1.09 4.50 -7.85
N ALA A 169 -0.72 3.22 -7.73
CA ALA A 169 -1.43 2.10 -8.32
C ALA A 169 -2.88 2.02 -7.81
N ASP A 170 -3.80 1.66 -8.68
CA ASP A 170 -5.23 1.52 -8.40
C ASP A 170 -5.90 2.81 -7.88
N GLY A 171 -5.31 3.96 -8.19
CA GLY A 171 -5.72 5.29 -7.78
C GLY A 171 -4.74 5.94 -6.78
N PRO A 172 -4.29 7.17 -7.06
CA PRO A 172 -3.41 7.89 -6.15
C PRO A 172 -4.13 8.32 -4.86
N ASP A 173 -3.33 8.65 -3.84
CA ASP A 173 -3.83 9.06 -2.51
C ASP A 173 -4.90 10.16 -2.62
N GLU A 174 -4.72 11.12 -3.53
CA GLU A 174 -5.63 12.27 -3.72
C GLU A 174 -7.03 11.82 -4.18
N VAL A 175 -7.11 10.82 -5.04
CA VAL A 175 -8.39 10.27 -5.51
C VAL A 175 -9.13 9.60 -4.36
N HIS A 176 -8.42 8.83 -3.55
CA HIS A 176 -9.01 8.16 -2.39
C HIS A 176 -9.39 9.15 -1.28
N ASN A 177 -8.53 10.12 -0.98
CA ASN A 177 -8.83 11.18 -0.01
C ASN A 177 -10.08 11.98 -0.41
N ARG A 178 -10.22 12.31 -1.70
CA ARG A 178 -11.43 12.96 -2.23
C ARG A 178 -12.67 12.09 -2.04
N ALA A 179 -12.55 10.77 -2.27
CA ALA A 179 -13.66 9.84 -2.07
C ALA A 179 -14.07 9.77 -0.60
N ILE A 180 -13.11 9.64 0.31
CA ILE A 180 -13.34 9.63 1.76
C ILE A 180 -14.08 10.90 2.19
N ALA A 181 -13.56 12.08 1.83
CA ALA A 181 -14.15 13.36 2.19
C ALA A 181 -15.59 13.50 1.66
N ARG A 182 -15.84 13.12 0.42
CA ARG A 182 -17.18 13.18 -0.18
C ARG A 182 -18.18 12.25 0.50
N LEU A 183 -17.75 11.03 0.85
CA LEU A 183 -18.60 10.08 1.55
C LEU A 183 -18.92 10.56 2.97
N GLU A 184 -17.95 11.16 3.65
CA GLU A 184 -18.17 11.74 4.99
C GLU A 184 -19.11 12.92 4.93
N LEU A 185 -18.88 13.89 4.05
CA LEU A 185 -19.75 15.07 3.91
C LEU A 185 -21.22 14.72 3.60
N ARG A 186 -21.46 13.66 2.83
CA ARG A 186 -22.82 13.20 2.52
C ARG A 186 -23.63 12.79 3.74
N LYS A 187 -23.00 12.34 4.82
CA LYS A 187 -23.68 11.96 6.07
C LYS A 187 -24.37 13.16 6.72
N TYR A 188 -23.84 14.35 6.50
CA TYR A 188 -24.31 15.59 7.13
C TYR A 188 -25.09 16.50 6.17
N ALA A 189 -25.11 16.21 4.87
CA ALA A 189 -25.75 17.06 3.87
C ALA A 189 -27.28 17.23 4.06
N ASN A 190 -27.93 16.31 4.78
CA ASN A 190 -29.37 16.31 5.04
C ASN A 190 -29.69 16.53 6.52
N SER A 191 -28.71 16.89 7.37
CA SER A 191 -28.97 17.26 8.77
C SER A 191 -29.48 18.68 8.82
N PRO A 192 -30.59 18.97 9.56
CA PRO A 192 -31.03 20.34 9.77
C PRO A 192 -29.88 21.14 10.40
N SER A 193 -29.60 22.32 9.82
CA SER A 193 -28.69 23.29 10.43
C SER A 193 -29.27 23.71 11.80
N HIS A 194 -28.55 23.38 12.87
CA HIS A 194 -28.81 23.89 14.19
C HIS A 194 -28.41 25.36 14.29
#